data_d0089620ba2f35c34da8286ece110c37
#
_entry.id   d0089620ba2f35c34da8286ece110c37
#
_cell.length_a   1.000
_cell.length_b   1.000
_cell.length_c   1.000
_cell.angle_alpha   90.00
_cell.angle_beta   90.00
_cell.angle_gamma   90.00
#
_symmetry.space_group_name_H-M   'P 1'
#
loop_
_entity.id
_entity.type
_entity.pdbx_description
1 polymer ?
#
loop_
_entity_poly.entity_id
_entity_poly.type
_entity_poly.pdbx_seq_one_letter_code
_entity_poly.pdbx_strand_id
1 'polypeptide(L)'
;MIRLPGCCVVALLFAFLPSAVLAQQPTADAATHDALRVLKQEMEDALNAQDIDRLLSHLHPDVSFTTMNNDVRVGKESIRAYYDEMMRGPNRVVDRIQAKFEVDDLTRLYGDTGIARGSSRDHYVLTDGTDIVIDGRWTCTLVREGDRWRIAAFHYSTNVFDNPLLTRVKHLALAGATVIGLGALVAGALIGRRLRRRSPGPASHAP
;
A
#
# COMPACT_ATOMS: atom_id res chain seq x y z
N MET A 1 16.78 95.60 22.91
CA MET A 1 15.36 95.08 22.67
C MET A 1 15.49 94.06 21.59
N ILE A 2 15.58 92.74 21.92
CA ILE A 2 15.56 91.64 21.00
C ILE A 2 14.53 90.63 21.50
N ARG A 3 13.47 90.45 20.74
CA ARG A 3 12.41 89.50 21.01
C ARG A 3 12.80 88.15 20.44
N LEU A 4 12.81 87.09 21.25
CA LEU A 4 12.91 85.68 20.83
C LEU A 4 11.53 85.13 20.47
N PRO A 5 11.37 84.36 19.36
CA PRO A 5 10.11 83.73 19.02
C PRO A 5 9.97 82.37 19.75
N GLY A 6 8.74 82.08 20.17
CA GLY A 6 8.38 80.85 20.87
C GLY A 6 8.50 79.61 20.03
N CYS A 7 9.04 78.59 20.63
CA CYS A 7 9.18 77.25 20.07
C CYS A 7 7.89 76.45 20.31
N CYS A 8 7.07 76.23 19.27
CA CYS A 8 5.94 75.30 19.33
C CYS A 8 6.46 73.84 19.23
N VAL A 9 6.35 73.14 20.34
CA VAL A 9 6.57 71.70 20.39
C VAL A 9 5.28 70.99 19.90
N VAL A 10 5.31 70.48 18.66
CA VAL A 10 4.26 69.60 18.16
C VAL A 10 4.54 68.18 18.66
N ALA A 11 3.75 67.73 19.64
CA ALA A 11 3.80 66.34 20.08
C ALA A 11 3.05 65.46 19.09
N LEU A 12 3.80 64.66 18.27
CA LEU A 12 3.26 63.62 17.41
C LEU A 12 2.88 62.40 18.29
N LEU A 13 1.59 62.24 18.54
CA LEU A 13 0.99 61.02 19.12
C LEU A 13 0.96 59.93 18.02
N PHE A 14 1.93 59.02 18.04
CA PHE A 14 1.86 57.78 17.30
C PHE A 14 0.82 56.86 17.93
N ALA A 15 -0.40 56.81 17.34
CA ALA A 15 -1.39 55.80 17.68
C ALA A 15 -0.91 54.43 17.17
N PHE A 16 -0.45 53.60 18.09
CA PHE A 16 -0.24 52.15 17.80
C PHE A 16 -1.62 51.50 17.60
N LEU A 17 -2.04 51.32 16.36
CA LEU A 17 -3.15 50.44 16.05
C LEU A 17 -2.64 48.99 16.16
N PRO A 18 -3.26 48.14 16.98
CA PRO A 18 -2.93 46.73 16.99
C PRO A 18 -3.28 46.15 15.60
N SER A 19 -2.27 45.69 14.84
CA SER A 19 -2.46 44.91 13.64
C SER A 19 -3.15 43.61 14.06
N ALA A 20 -4.48 43.57 13.90
CA ALA A 20 -5.21 42.33 14.01
C ALA A 20 -4.67 41.40 12.87
N VAL A 21 -3.92 40.38 13.26
CA VAL A 21 -3.57 39.27 12.35
C VAL A 21 -4.89 38.60 12.03
N LEU A 22 -5.46 38.97 10.88
CA LEU A 22 -6.58 38.24 10.27
C LEU A 22 -6.03 36.84 9.95
N ALA A 23 -6.38 35.86 10.76
CA ALA A 23 -6.18 34.47 10.41
C ALA A 23 -6.87 34.24 9.06
N GLN A 24 -6.10 34.06 8.00
CA GLN A 24 -6.63 33.73 6.67
C GLN A 24 -7.45 32.46 6.80
N GLN A 25 -8.75 32.55 6.52
CA GLN A 25 -9.57 31.35 6.38
C GLN A 25 -8.99 30.51 5.24
N PRO A 26 -8.84 29.19 5.44
CA PRO A 26 -8.36 28.31 4.39
C PRO A 26 -9.22 28.48 3.13
N THR A 27 -8.59 28.52 1.97
CA THR A 27 -9.33 28.53 0.70
C THR A 27 -10.20 27.25 0.63
N ALA A 28 -11.30 27.26 -0.12
CA ALA A 28 -12.17 26.09 -0.29
C ALA A 28 -11.39 24.84 -0.70
N ASP A 29 -10.35 24.99 -1.50
CA ASP A 29 -9.46 23.90 -1.90
C ASP A 29 -8.60 23.38 -0.74
N ALA A 30 -8.11 24.26 0.13
CA ALA A 30 -7.34 23.84 1.32
C ALA A 30 -8.20 23.02 2.28
N ALA A 31 -9.44 23.45 2.55
CA ALA A 31 -10.38 22.71 3.39
C ALA A 31 -10.74 21.34 2.77
N THR A 32 -10.90 21.30 1.44
CA THR A 32 -11.11 20.05 0.71
C THR A 32 -9.93 19.09 0.86
N HIS A 33 -8.70 19.57 0.67
CA HIS A 33 -7.52 18.73 0.84
C HIS A 33 -7.34 18.23 2.27
N ASP A 34 -7.72 19.01 3.28
CA ASP A 34 -7.71 18.57 4.67
C ASP A 34 -8.74 17.46 4.91
N ALA A 35 -9.96 17.60 4.37
CA ALA A 35 -10.98 16.55 4.43
C ALA A 35 -10.52 15.24 3.75
N LEU A 36 -9.82 15.34 2.63
CA LEU A 36 -9.27 14.18 1.92
C LEU A 36 -8.11 13.51 2.67
N ARG A 37 -7.29 14.26 3.41
CA ARG A 37 -6.27 13.70 4.30
C ARG A 37 -6.90 12.93 5.46
N VAL A 38 -7.97 13.46 6.03
CA VAL A 38 -8.74 12.78 7.09
C VAL A 38 -9.33 11.49 6.53
N LEU A 39 -10.00 11.54 5.36
CA LEU A 39 -10.54 10.34 4.71
C LEU A 39 -9.48 9.27 4.47
N LYS A 40 -8.30 9.64 3.95
CA LYS A 40 -7.17 8.71 3.77
C LYS A 40 -6.76 8.06 5.10
N GLN A 41 -6.64 8.85 6.17
CA GLN A 41 -6.23 8.33 7.48
C GLN A 41 -7.29 7.39 8.06
N GLU A 42 -8.57 7.75 7.97
CA GLU A 42 -9.69 6.91 8.39
C GLU A 42 -9.73 5.55 7.67
N MET A 43 -9.45 5.55 6.36
CA MET A 43 -9.35 4.32 5.57
C MET A 43 -8.18 3.44 6.01
N GLU A 44 -7.00 4.03 6.24
CA GLU A 44 -5.81 3.34 6.74
C GLU A 44 -6.06 2.74 8.12
N ASP A 45 -6.64 3.52 9.03
CA ASP A 45 -6.94 3.07 10.40
C ASP A 45 -8.00 1.96 10.42
N ALA A 46 -9.05 2.07 9.59
CA ALA A 46 -10.09 1.05 9.47
C ALA A 46 -9.53 -0.28 8.93
N LEU A 47 -8.68 -0.22 7.92
CA LEU A 47 -8.03 -1.40 7.35
C LEU A 47 -7.09 -2.06 8.37
N ASN A 48 -6.27 -1.30 9.05
CA ASN A 48 -5.32 -1.76 10.06
C ASN A 48 -6.00 -2.32 11.32
N ALA A 49 -7.18 -1.79 11.66
CA ALA A 49 -8.03 -2.32 12.71
C ALA A 49 -8.86 -3.55 12.28
N GLN A 50 -8.80 -3.93 11.00
CA GLN A 50 -9.65 -4.96 10.40
C GLN A 50 -11.16 -4.68 10.58
N ASP A 51 -11.53 -3.39 10.61
CA ASP A 51 -12.90 -2.91 10.74
C ASP A 51 -13.51 -2.64 9.36
N ILE A 52 -14.09 -3.69 8.78
CA ILE A 52 -14.70 -3.61 7.44
C ILE A 52 -15.91 -2.66 7.41
N ASP A 53 -16.68 -2.55 8.47
CA ASP A 53 -17.84 -1.67 8.50
C ASP A 53 -17.42 -0.19 8.45
N ARG A 54 -16.41 0.18 9.21
CA ARG A 54 -15.81 1.50 9.18
C ARG A 54 -15.21 1.78 7.80
N LEU A 55 -14.47 0.85 7.22
CA LEU A 55 -13.91 0.98 5.86
C LEU A 55 -15.00 1.23 4.83
N LEU A 56 -16.05 0.41 4.80
CA LEU A 56 -17.17 0.52 3.85
C LEU A 56 -17.97 1.82 4.02
N SER A 57 -17.96 2.45 5.20
CA SER A 57 -18.66 3.73 5.44
C SER A 57 -18.11 4.87 4.59
N HIS A 58 -16.83 4.80 4.20
CA HIS A 58 -16.14 5.80 3.40
C HIS A 58 -16.24 5.58 1.88
N LEU A 59 -16.81 4.45 1.46
CA LEU A 59 -16.98 4.11 0.05
C LEU A 59 -18.31 4.61 -0.50
N HIS A 60 -18.33 4.94 -1.79
CA HIS A 60 -19.58 5.17 -2.53
C HIS A 60 -20.38 3.85 -2.61
N PRO A 61 -21.73 3.87 -2.63
CA PRO A 61 -22.53 2.64 -2.80
C PRO A 61 -22.11 1.81 -4.02
N ASP A 62 -21.86 2.45 -5.16
CA ASP A 62 -21.47 1.83 -6.43
C ASP A 62 -19.96 1.80 -6.65
N VAL A 63 -19.17 1.77 -5.58
CA VAL A 63 -17.70 1.77 -5.65
C VAL A 63 -17.19 0.61 -6.52
N SER A 64 -16.16 0.89 -7.33
CA SER A 64 -15.42 -0.12 -8.09
C SER A 64 -14.02 -0.31 -7.47
N PHE A 65 -13.71 -1.51 -7.03
CA PHE A 65 -12.42 -1.86 -6.45
C PHE A 65 -11.71 -2.91 -7.31
N THR A 66 -10.58 -2.52 -7.91
CA THR A 66 -9.67 -3.47 -8.57
C THR A 66 -8.60 -3.88 -7.59
N THR A 67 -8.60 -5.16 -7.24
CA THR A 67 -7.72 -5.75 -6.24
C THR A 67 -6.35 -6.10 -6.83
N MET A 68 -5.36 -6.31 -5.96
CA MET A 68 -4.00 -6.69 -6.35
C MET A 68 -3.94 -8.06 -7.05
N ASN A 69 -4.88 -8.96 -6.77
CA ASN A 69 -4.97 -10.30 -7.37
C ASN A 69 -5.79 -10.32 -8.68
N ASN A 70 -5.94 -9.16 -9.34
CA ASN A 70 -6.59 -9.00 -10.64
C ASN A 70 -8.09 -9.32 -10.63
N ASP A 71 -8.77 -9.06 -9.52
CA ASP A 71 -10.22 -9.18 -9.40
C ASP A 71 -10.88 -7.80 -9.33
N VAL A 72 -12.14 -7.69 -9.76
CA VAL A 72 -12.91 -6.45 -9.71
C VAL A 72 -14.15 -6.67 -8.87
N ARG A 73 -14.29 -5.86 -7.82
CA ARG A 73 -15.43 -5.87 -6.91
C ARG A 73 -16.23 -4.59 -7.06
N VAL A 74 -17.50 -4.71 -7.37
CA VAL A 74 -18.41 -3.57 -7.56
C VAL A 74 -19.45 -3.56 -6.44
N GLY A 75 -19.59 -2.38 -5.82
CA GLY A 75 -20.49 -2.15 -4.68
C GLY A 75 -19.92 -2.66 -3.35
N LYS A 76 -20.45 -2.09 -2.27
CA LYS A 76 -19.99 -2.38 -0.89
C LYS A 76 -20.12 -3.83 -0.49
N GLU A 77 -21.23 -4.48 -0.89
CA GLU A 77 -21.49 -5.87 -0.56
C GLU A 77 -20.48 -6.82 -1.19
N SER A 78 -20.08 -6.56 -2.44
CA SER A 78 -19.07 -7.36 -3.13
C SER A 78 -17.68 -7.18 -2.50
N ILE A 79 -17.35 -5.97 -2.03
CA ILE A 79 -16.11 -5.70 -1.30
C ILE A 79 -16.13 -6.38 0.07
N ARG A 80 -17.25 -6.37 0.79
CA ARG A 80 -17.42 -7.10 2.05
C ARG A 80 -17.19 -8.60 1.84
N ALA A 81 -17.83 -9.18 0.84
CA ALA A 81 -17.68 -10.61 0.53
C ALA A 81 -16.21 -10.97 0.22
N TYR A 82 -15.52 -10.13 -0.54
CA TYR A 82 -14.08 -10.29 -0.80
C TYR A 82 -13.23 -10.20 0.47
N TYR A 83 -13.51 -9.24 1.33
CA TYR A 83 -12.83 -9.10 2.61
C TYR A 83 -13.02 -10.35 3.49
N ASP A 84 -14.25 -10.86 3.57
CA ASP A 84 -14.57 -12.05 4.36
C ASP A 84 -13.89 -13.30 3.77
N GLU A 85 -13.86 -13.44 2.44
CA GLU A 85 -13.14 -14.50 1.74
C GLU A 85 -11.64 -14.48 2.08
N MET A 86 -11.01 -13.30 2.02
CA MET A 86 -9.57 -13.15 2.19
C MET A 86 -9.13 -13.21 3.65
N MET A 87 -9.93 -12.69 4.60
CA MET A 87 -9.48 -12.44 5.98
C MET A 87 -10.30 -13.15 7.07
N ARG A 88 -11.50 -13.66 6.79
CA ARG A 88 -12.40 -14.22 7.83
C ARG A 88 -12.88 -15.63 7.57
N GLY A 89 -13.03 -16.03 6.31
CA GLY A 89 -13.57 -17.33 5.93
C GLY A 89 -12.68 -18.51 6.35
N PRO A 90 -13.21 -19.75 6.25
CA PRO A 90 -12.45 -20.96 6.61
C PRO A 90 -11.22 -21.18 5.73
N ASN A 91 -11.23 -20.65 4.51
CA ASN A 91 -10.14 -20.72 3.53
C ASN A 91 -9.40 -19.39 3.40
N ARG A 92 -9.48 -18.52 4.44
CA ARG A 92 -8.81 -17.23 4.40
C ARG A 92 -7.33 -17.36 4.13
N VAL A 93 -6.80 -16.44 3.36
CA VAL A 93 -5.37 -16.40 2.99
C VAL A 93 -4.59 -15.47 3.91
N VAL A 94 -5.22 -14.36 4.31
CA VAL A 94 -4.58 -13.31 5.14
C VAL A 94 -5.04 -13.47 6.59
N ASP A 95 -4.09 -13.58 7.51
CA ASP A 95 -4.34 -13.55 8.95
C ASP A 95 -4.35 -12.11 9.48
N ARG A 96 -3.38 -11.31 9.03
CA ARG A 96 -3.26 -9.90 9.41
C ARG A 96 -2.67 -9.06 8.27
N ILE A 97 -3.14 -7.83 8.16
CA ILE A 97 -2.58 -6.78 7.32
C ILE A 97 -2.27 -5.54 8.15
N GLN A 98 -1.15 -4.90 7.85
CA GLN A 98 -0.78 -3.57 8.31
C GLN A 98 -0.36 -2.76 7.09
N ALA A 99 -1.19 -1.82 6.69
CA ALA A 99 -0.98 -0.99 5.51
C ALA A 99 -0.56 0.42 5.90
N LYS A 100 0.33 1.01 5.10
CA LYS A 100 0.70 2.41 5.18
C LYS A 100 0.55 3.05 3.81
N PHE A 101 -0.37 4.01 3.69
CA PHE A 101 -0.64 4.72 2.45
C PHE A 101 0.05 6.08 2.43
N GLU A 102 0.78 6.34 1.35
CA GLU A 102 1.38 7.63 1.05
C GLU A 102 0.81 8.19 -0.24
N VAL A 103 0.57 9.50 -0.26
CA VAL A 103 0.03 10.23 -1.41
C VAL A 103 1.18 10.90 -2.14
N ASP A 104 1.28 10.71 -3.46
CA ASP A 104 2.38 11.31 -4.26
C ASP A 104 2.26 12.83 -4.33
N ASP A 105 1.04 13.33 -4.58
CA ASP A 105 0.73 14.75 -4.81
C ASP A 105 -0.62 15.11 -4.17
N LEU A 106 -0.95 16.40 -4.14
CA LEU A 106 -2.30 16.83 -3.82
C LEU A 106 -3.31 16.22 -4.80
N THR A 107 -4.45 15.81 -4.27
CA THR A 107 -5.57 15.31 -5.10
C THR A 107 -5.94 16.34 -6.16
N ARG A 108 -6.02 15.92 -7.41
CA ARG A 108 -6.50 16.78 -8.52
C ARG A 108 -8.01 16.86 -8.45
N LEU A 109 -8.52 18.07 -8.29
CA LEU A 109 -9.95 18.33 -8.16
C LEU A 109 -10.56 18.75 -9.50
N TYR A 110 -11.71 18.18 -9.84
CA TYR A 110 -12.53 18.46 -11.01
C TYR A 110 -13.98 18.64 -10.54
N GLY A 111 -14.29 19.81 -9.97
CA GLY A 111 -15.55 20.06 -9.29
C GLY A 111 -15.74 19.11 -8.09
N ASP A 112 -16.80 18.32 -8.12
CA ASP A 112 -17.13 17.35 -7.09
C ASP A 112 -16.44 15.99 -7.28
N THR A 113 -15.44 15.91 -8.17
CA THR A 113 -14.63 14.70 -8.38
C THR A 113 -13.16 14.99 -8.08
N GLY A 114 -12.48 14.04 -7.43
CA GLY A 114 -11.06 14.08 -7.15
C GLY A 114 -10.35 12.84 -7.67
N ILE A 115 -9.12 13.02 -8.16
CA ILE A 115 -8.23 11.90 -8.51
C ILE A 115 -6.98 11.99 -7.66
N ALA A 116 -6.76 10.98 -6.85
CA ALA A 116 -5.57 10.79 -6.03
C ALA A 116 -4.78 9.57 -6.49
N ARG A 117 -3.48 9.58 -6.22
CA ARG A 117 -2.59 8.44 -6.46
C ARG A 117 -1.50 8.41 -5.39
N GLY A 118 -0.93 7.25 -5.21
CA GLY A 118 0.11 7.09 -4.23
C GLY A 118 0.74 5.71 -4.21
N SER A 119 1.53 5.48 -3.20
CA SER A 119 2.14 4.21 -2.88
C SER A 119 1.59 3.65 -1.57
N SER A 120 1.77 2.36 -1.37
CA SER A 120 1.58 1.75 -0.07
C SER A 120 2.73 0.82 0.25
N ARG A 121 2.91 0.61 1.54
CA ARG A 121 3.78 -0.43 2.07
C ARG A 121 2.95 -1.28 3.02
N ASP A 122 2.67 -2.50 2.58
CA ASP A 122 1.72 -3.37 3.25
C ASP A 122 2.44 -4.60 3.80
N HIS A 123 2.32 -4.80 5.09
CA HIS A 123 2.82 -5.96 5.79
C HIS A 123 1.70 -6.99 5.94
N TYR A 124 1.86 -8.14 5.31
CA TYR A 124 0.94 -9.26 5.36
C TYR A 124 1.52 -10.40 6.20
N VAL A 125 0.71 -10.93 7.10
CA VAL A 125 0.90 -12.24 7.71
C VAL A 125 -0.15 -13.16 7.12
N LEU A 126 0.29 -14.21 6.41
CA LEU A 126 -0.61 -15.19 5.80
C LEU A 126 -0.89 -16.35 6.74
N THR A 127 -1.97 -17.08 6.49
CA THR A 127 -2.41 -18.21 7.32
C THR A 127 -1.46 -19.41 7.31
N ASP A 128 -0.59 -19.52 6.31
CA ASP A 128 0.50 -20.52 6.23
C ASP A 128 1.77 -20.11 6.99
N GLY A 129 1.74 -18.99 7.73
CA GLY A 129 2.87 -18.42 8.46
C GLY A 129 3.82 -17.59 7.59
N THR A 130 3.48 -17.34 6.32
CA THR A 130 4.28 -16.44 5.47
C THR A 130 4.15 -15.02 5.97
N ASP A 131 5.28 -14.37 6.23
CA ASP A 131 5.41 -12.97 6.64
C ASP A 131 6.12 -12.21 5.53
N ILE A 132 5.43 -11.23 4.91
CA ILE A 132 5.95 -10.50 3.74
C ILE A 132 5.52 -9.03 3.78
N VAL A 133 6.37 -8.18 3.20
CA VAL A 133 6.06 -6.78 2.92
C VAL A 133 5.94 -6.60 1.41
N ILE A 134 4.83 -6.03 0.96
CA ILE A 134 4.55 -5.74 -0.44
C ILE A 134 4.48 -4.22 -0.62
N ASP A 135 5.28 -3.70 -1.52
CA ASP A 135 5.16 -2.32 -1.97
C ASP A 135 4.15 -2.26 -3.12
N GLY A 136 3.15 -1.40 -2.96
CA GLY A 136 2.04 -1.23 -3.89
C GLY A 136 1.96 0.16 -4.49
N ARG A 137 1.20 0.26 -5.58
CA ARG A 137 0.76 1.52 -6.17
C ARG A 137 -0.76 1.55 -6.22
N TRP A 138 -1.33 2.72 -5.99
CA TRP A 138 -2.77 2.87 -6.03
C TRP A 138 -3.19 4.16 -6.73
N THR A 139 -4.37 4.10 -7.31
CA THR A 139 -5.15 5.26 -7.80
C THR A 139 -6.53 5.22 -7.19
N CYS A 140 -7.04 6.39 -6.86
CA CYS A 140 -8.34 6.56 -6.23
C CYS A 140 -9.12 7.66 -6.94
N THR A 141 -10.36 7.37 -7.30
CA THR A 141 -11.34 8.37 -7.72
C THR A 141 -12.27 8.64 -6.54
N LEU A 142 -12.39 9.92 -6.20
CA LEU A 142 -13.21 10.41 -5.12
C LEU A 142 -14.37 11.20 -5.69
N VAL A 143 -15.54 11.13 -5.08
CA VAL A 143 -16.72 11.94 -5.39
C VAL A 143 -17.24 12.61 -4.13
N ARG A 144 -17.72 13.84 -4.27
CA ARG A 144 -18.34 14.57 -3.18
C ARG A 144 -19.85 14.49 -3.28
N GLU A 145 -20.47 14.00 -2.22
CA GLU A 145 -21.92 13.94 -2.07
C GLU A 145 -22.33 14.81 -0.87
N GLY A 146 -22.90 15.98 -1.17
CA GLY A 146 -23.13 17.01 -0.15
C GLY A 146 -21.81 17.47 0.45
N ASP A 147 -21.63 17.31 1.77
CA ASP A 147 -20.42 17.70 2.50
C ASP A 147 -19.41 16.56 2.66
N ARG A 148 -19.65 15.39 2.05
CA ARG A 148 -18.81 14.20 2.28
C ARG A 148 -18.13 13.75 1.01
N TRP A 149 -16.82 13.51 1.12
CA TRP A 149 -16.04 12.82 0.11
C TRP A 149 -16.13 11.31 0.32
N ARG A 150 -16.33 10.56 -0.78
CA ARG A 150 -16.38 9.10 -0.81
C ARG A 150 -15.47 8.56 -1.89
N ILE A 151 -14.95 7.36 -1.67
CA ILE A 151 -14.18 6.64 -2.69
C ILE A 151 -15.16 5.98 -3.66
N ALA A 152 -15.14 6.39 -4.93
CA ALA A 152 -15.96 5.84 -6.00
C ALA A 152 -15.21 4.77 -6.81
N ALA A 153 -13.89 4.88 -6.92
CA ALA A 153 -13.07 3.81 -7.48
C ALA A 153 -11.72 3.75 -6.76
N PHE A 154 -11.20 2.53 -6.58
CA PHE A 154 -9.87 2.28 -6.05
C PHE A 154 -9.22 1.17 -6.87
N HIS A 155 -8.04 1.44 -7.40
CA HIS A 155 -7.23 0.46 -8.09
C HIS A 155 -5.94 0.25 -7.32
N TYR A 156 -5.60 -1.01 -7.08
CA TYR A 156 -4.42 -1.40 -6.35
C TYR A 156 -3.57 -2.36 -7.19
N SER A 157 -2.25 -2.13 -7.25
CA SER A 157 -1.33 -2.93 -8.05
C SER A 157 0.02 -3.07 -7.37
N THR A 158 0.76 -4.13 -7.73
CA THR A 158 2.15 -4.33 -7.34
C THR A 158 2.99 -4.67 -8.56
N ASN A 159 4.34 -4.60 -8.43
CA ASN A 159 5.23 -4.98 -9.50
C ASN A 159 5.23 -6.51 -9.67
N VAL A 160 4.61 -7.00 -10.75
CA VAL A 160 4.50 -8.44 -11.03
C VAL A 160 5.86 -9.08 -11.39
N PHE A 161 6.83 -8.29 -11.86
CA PHE A 161 8.15 -8.78 -12.27
C PHE A 161 9.18 -8.77 -11.13
N ASP A 162 8.93 -7.98 -10.08
CA ASP A 162 9.83 -7.84 -8.93
C ASP A 162 9.00 -7.62 -7.66
N ASN A 163 8.72 -8.72 -6.96
CA ASN A 163 7.99 -8.70 -5.71
C ASN A 163 8.45 -9.86 -4.80
N PRO A 164 8.21 -9.78 -3.48
CA PRO A 164 8.67 -10.78 -2.51
C PRO A 164 8.12 -12.19 -2.75
N LEU A 165 6.89 -12.32 -3.25
CA LEU A 165 6.29 -13.63 -3.56
C LEU A 165 7.04 -14.32 -4.71
N LEU A 166 7.31 -13.59 -5.78
CA LEU A 166 8.08 -14.11 -6.92
C LEU A 166 9.50 -14.51 -6.49
N THR A 167 10.15 -13.70 -5.67
CA THR A 167 11.49 -13.97 -5.14
C THR A 167 11.48 -15.24 -4.28
N ARG A 168 10.49 -15.39 -3.41
CA ARG A 168 10.34 -16.60 -2.60
C ARG A 168 10.13 -17.87 -3.45
N VAL A 169 9.27 -17.80 -4.47
CA VAL A 169 9.05 -18.93 -5.38
C VAL A 169 10.33 -19.31 -6.13
N LYS A 170 11.10 -18.33 -6.62
CA LYS A 170 12.41 -18.58 -7.27
C LYS A 170 13.38 -19.28 -6.32
N HIS A 171 13.49 -18.84 -5.07
CA HIS A 171 14.39 -19.48 -4.09
C HIS A 171 13.95 -20.90 -3.75
N LEU A 172 12.67 -21.16 -3.56
CA LEU A 172 12.16 -22.51 -3.32
C LEU A 172 12.40 -23.45 -4.50
N ALA A 173 12.17 -22.98 -5.73
CA ALA A 173 12.43 -23.74 -6.92
C ALA A 173 13.92 -24.09 -7.07
N LEU A 174 14.82 -23.13 -6.82
CA LEU A 174 16.26 -23.35 -6.85
C LEU A 174 16.72 -24.36 -5.78
N ALA A 175 16.23 -24.21 -4.55
CA ALA A 175 16.53 -25.14 -3.46
C ALA A 175 16.07 -26.57 -3.80
N GLY A 176 14.85 -26.72 -4.32
CA GLY A 176 14.30 -27.99 -4.76
C GLY A 176 15.14 -28.64 -5.87
N ALA A 177 15.51 -27.86 -6.89
CA ALA A 177 16.37 -28.35 -7.99
C ALA A 177 17.73 -28.78 -7.48
N THR A 178 18.32 -28.08 -6.52
CA THR A 178 19.60 -28.42 -5.89
C THR A 178 19.52 -29.76 -5.15
N VAL A 179 18.49 -29.96 -4.33
CA VAL A 179 18.26 -31.22 -3.59
C VAL A 179 18.09 -32.39 -4.55
N ILE A 180 17.27 -32.22 -5.59
CA ILE A 180 17.06 -33.27 -6.62
C ILE A 180 18.37 -33.59 -7.35
N GLY A 181 19.12 -32.57 -7.75
CA GLY A 181 20.42 -32.75 -8.43
C GLY A 181 21.44 -33.50 -7.59
N LEU A 182 21.60 -33.14 -6.31
CA LEU A 182 22.47 -33.84 -5.38
C LEU A 182 22.02 -35.29 -5.15
N GLY A 183 20.73 -35.54 -4.98
CA GLY A 183 20.17 -36.88 -4.86
C GLY A 183 20.47 -37.75 -6.09
N ALA A 184 20.31 -37.22 -7.30
CA ALA A 184 20.63 -37.90 -8.53
C ALA A 184 22.14 -38.25 -8.66
N LEU A 185 23.02 -37.32 -8.28
CA LEU A 185 24.47 -37.54 -8.23
C LEU A 185 24.85 -38.68 -7.29
N VAL A 186 24.31 -38.69 -6.08
CA VAL A 186 24.55 -39.75 -5.08
C VAL A 186 24.05 -41.10 -5.59
N ALA A 187 22.82 -41.15 -6.12
CA ALA A 187 22.26 -42.37 -6.68
C ALA A 187 23.08 -42.88 -7.85
N GLY A 188 23.49 -42.01 -8.78
CA GLY A 188 24.37 -42.36 -9.92
C GLY A 188 25.71 -42.90 -9.47
N ALA A 189 26.34 -42.28 -8.45
CA ALA A 189 27.60 -42.79 -7.89
C ALA A 189 27.45 -44.17 -7.24
N LEU A 190 26.38 -44.46 -6.52
CA LEU A 190 26.11 -45.76 -5.92
C LEU A 190 25.84 -46.83 -6.96
N ILE A 191 25.07 -46.53 -7.98
CA ILE A 191 24.82 -47.44 -9.12
C ILE A 191 26.12 -47.74 -9.84
N GLY A 192 26.91 -46.71 -10.18
CA GLY A 192 28.19 -46.87 -10.86
C GLY A 192 29.18 -47.75 -10.09
N ARG A 193 29.25 -47.59 -8.74
CA ARG A 193 30.05 -48.46 -7.85
C ARG A 193 29.58 -49.91 -7.88
N ARG A 194 28.26 -50.16 -7.87
CA ARG A 194 27.72 -51.54 -7.96
C ARG A 194 28.01 -52.21 -9.29
N LEU A 195 27.91 -51.49 -10.41
CA LEU A 195 28.19 -52.00 -11.74
C LEU A 195 29.67 -52.35 -11.89
N ARG A 196 30.60 -51.50 -11.42
CA ARG A 196 32.06 -51.79 -11.45
C ARG A 196 32.42 -53.03 -10.63
N ARG A 197 31.75 -53.31 -9.53
CA ARG A 197 31.99 -54.52 -8.72
C ARG A 197 31.49 -55.81 -9.40
N ARG A 198 30.59 -55.71 -10.36
CA ARG A 198 30.04 -56.87 -11.09
C ARG A 198 30.74 -57.16 -12.41
N SER A 199 31.65 -56.30 -12.89
CA SER A 199 32.41 -56.56 -14.11
C SER A 199 33.44 -57.66 -13.83
N PRO A 200 33.39 -58.85 -14.52
CA PRO A 200 34.41 -59.87 -14.42
C PRO A 200 35.73 -59.31 -14.94
N GLY A 201 36.82 -59.62 -14.24
CA GLY A 201 38.16 -59.24 -14.70
C GLY A 201 38.46 -59.82 -16.09
N PRO A 202 39.42 -59.24 -16.83
CA PRO A 202 39.79 -59.75 -18.16
C PRO A 202 40.22 -61.18 -18.01
N ALA A 203 39.64 -62.08 -18.83
CA ALA A 203 40.05 -63.44 -18.91
C ALA A 203 41.54 -63.50 -19.30
N SER A 204 42.36 -64.07 -18.39
CA SER A 204 43.77 -64.34 -18.63
C SER A 204 43.86 -65.34 -19.82
N HIS A 205 44.20 -64.84 -21.00
CA HIS A 205 44.70 -65.76 -22.08
C HIS A 205 46.14 -66.10 -21.65
N ALA A 206 46.30 -67.31 -21.11
CA ALA A 206 47.58 -67.91 -20.99
C ALA A 206 47.95 -68.63 -22.38
N PRO A 207 49.26 -68.65 -22.77
CA PRO A 207 49.72 -69.13 -24.05
C PRO A 207 49.56 -70.67 -24.25
#